data_93f721ea88d7ba454bc8478f52f6b1b4
#
_entry.id   93f721ea88d7ba454bc8478f52f6b1b4
#
_cell.length_a   1.000
_cell.length_b   1.000
_cell.length_c   1.000
_cell.angle_alpha   90.00
_cell.angle_beta   90.00
_cell.angle_gamma   90.00
#
_symmetry.space_group_name_H-M   'P 1'
#
loop_
_entity.id
_entity.type
_entity.pdbx_description
1 polymer ?
#
loop_
_entity_poly.entity_id
_entity_poly.type
_entity_poly.pdbx_seq_one_letter_code
_entity_poly.pdbx_strand_id
1 'polypeptide(L)'
;MNTKRNILPMLLAALLLFCLPMASLAEDVPIQNVSIRNTPIKGQILLEKTGQMQTTGEQGYLKGAVFEIRAAEDIIGQDGTQWYSCGELVATMTTSGEGVEKSPLLPLGKYTVKEISAPSGYVLDLTTYTV
;
A
#
# COMPACT_ATOMS: atom_id res chain seq x y z
N MET A 1 83.49 16.63 -46.66
CA MET A 1 82.73 17.32 -45.62
C MET A 1 81.52 16.42 -45.26
N ASN A 2 81.63 15.66 -44.19
CA ASN A 2 80.69 14.57 -43.81
C ASN A 2 79.78 15.10 -42.71
N THR A 3 78.61 15.50 -43.07
CA THR A 3 77.55 15.82 -42.09
C THR A 3 76.75 14.51 -41.80
N LYS A 4 77.20 13.75 -40.87
CA LYS A 4 76.39 12.68 -40.24
C LYS A 4 75.38 13.36 -39.36
N ARG A 5 74.15 13.54 -39.84
CA ARG A 5 73.01 13.96 -39.03
C ARG A 5 72.65 12.77 -38.09
N ASN A 6 72.88 12.96 -36.81
CA ASN A 6 72.47 12.04 -35.77
C ASN A 6 70.92 11.99 -35.71
N ILE A 7 70.37 10.98 -36.38
CA ILE A 7 68.92 10.71 -36.36
C ILE A 7 68.52 9.92 -35.10
N LEU A 8 69.53 9.44 -34.35
CA LEU A 8 69.36 8.57 -33.20
C LEU A 8 68.55 9.17 -32.04
N PRO A 9 68.70 10.46 -31.67
CA PRO A 9 67.92 11.02 -30.57
C PRO A 9 66.41 11.19 -30.87
N MET A 10 66.04 11.34 -32.16
CA MET A 10 64.66 11.52 -32.56
C MET A 10 63.83 10.23 -32.53
N LEU A 11 64.48 9.09 -32.82
CA LEU A 11 63.81 7.78 -32.71
C LEU A 11 63.60 7.37 -31.27
N LEU A 12 64.50 7.72 -30.34
CA LEU A 12 64.37 7.41 -28.94
C LEU A 12 63.23 8.23 -28.27
N ALA A 13 63.03 9.50 -28.69
CA ALA A 13 61.96 10.34 -28.21
C ALA A 13 60.57 9.87 -28.70
N ALA A 14 60.45 9.35 -29.92
CA ALA A 14 59.25 8.78 -30.46
C ALA A 14 58.86 7.46 -29.76
N LEU A 15 59.85 6.63 -29.36
CA LEU A 15 59.61 5.37 -28.65
C LEU A 15 59.17 5.59 -27.20
N LEU A 16 59.64 6.69 -26.56
CA LEU A 16 59.21 7.04 -25.21
C LEU A 16 57.77 7.59 -25.17
N LEU A 17 57.27 8.15 -26.27
CA LEU A 17 55.87 8.64 -26.37
C LEU A 17 54.87 7.49 -26.49
N PHE A 18 55.30 6.30 -26.97
CA PHE A 18 54.46 5.11 -27.11
C PHE A 18 54.35 4.29 -25.83
N CYS A 19 55.24 4.53 -24.84
CA CYS A 19 55.23 3.83 -23.54
C CYS A 19 54.56 4.65 -22.42
N LEU A 20 53.79 5.69 -22.72
CA LEU A 20 52.92 6.32 -21.73
C LEU A 20 51.83 5.29 -21.42
N PRO A 21 51.65 4.93 -20.14
CA PRO A 21 50.51 4.12 -19.77
C PRO A 21 49.28 4.90 -20.21
N MET A 22 48.47 4.29 -21.08
CA MET A 22 47.11 4.77 -21.29
C MET A 22 46.46 4.71 -19.92
N ALA A 23 46.45 5.84 -19.21
CA ALA A 23 45.57 5.99 -18.06
C ALA A 23 44.17 5.68 -18.59
N SER A 24 43.65 4.53 -18.24
CA SER A 24 42.25 4.20 -18.42
C SER A 24 41.51 5.29 -17.67
N LEU A 25 41.00 6.27 -18.39
CA LEU A 25 39.94 7.16 -17.87
C LEU A 25 38.74 6.24 -17.70
N ALA A 26 38.66 5.59 -16.53
CA ALA A 26 37.40 5.05 -16.08
C ALA A 26 36.49 6.28 -15.97
N GLU A 27 35.65 6.50 -16.97
CA GLU A 27 34.55 7.44 -16.84
C GLU A 27 33.73 6.94 -15.69
N ASP A 28 33.74 7.71 -14.60
CA ASP A 28 32.87 7.48 -13.46
C ASP A 28 31.45 7.78 -13.97
N VAL A 29 30.79 6.73 -14.48
CA VAL A 29 29.40 6.84 -14.93
C VAL A 29 28.57 7.14 -13.70
N PRO A 30 27.95 8.32 -13.60
CA PRO A 30 27.17 8.68 -12.43
C PRO A 30 26.01 7.71 -12.27
N ILE A 31 26.02 6.94 -11.19
CA ILE A 31 24.90 6.06 -10.81
C ILE A 31 23.77 6.96 -10.31
N GLN A 32 22.68 7.03 -11.07
CA GLN A 32 21.49 7.72 -10.62
C GLN A 32 20.63 6.73 -9.82
N ASN A 33 20.47 7.01 -8.54
CA ASN A 33 19.58 6.25 -7.67
C ASN A 33 18.16 6.80 -7.80
N VAL A 34 17.24 5.99 -8.28
CA VAL A 34 15.81 6.27 -8.27
C VAL A 34 15.17 5.55 -7.10
N SER A 35 14.66 6.30 -6.12
CA SER A 35 13.89 5.76 -5.01
C SER A 35 12.40 5.86 -5.31
N ILE A 36 11.73 4.72 -5.44
CA ILE A 36 10.29 4.65 -5.67
C ILE A 36 9.66 4.11 -4.38
N ARG A 37 8.73 4.87 -3.80
CA ARG A 37 7.97 4.47 -2.61
C ARG A 37 6.53 4.20 -3.00
N ASN A 38 6.07 2.98 -2.76
CA ASN A 38 4.67 2.60 -2.89
C ASN A 38 3.98 2.63 -1.53
N THR A 39 2.71 3.01 -1.52
CA THR A 39 1.85 2.95 -0.34
C THR A 39 0.86 1.80 -0.53
N PRO A 40 0.63 0.94 0.48
CA PRO A 40 -0.36 -0.12 0.39
C PRO A 40 -1.76 0.45 0.09
N ILE A 41 -2.47 -0.18 -0.83
CA ILE A 41 -3.86 0.16 -1.13
C ILE A 41 -4.73 -0.29 0.05
N LYS A 42 -5.60 0.60 0.51
CA LYS A 42 -6.60 0.33 1.55
C LYS A 42 -7.99 0.66 1.03
N GLY A 43 -8.99 -0.06 1.53
CA GLY A 43 -10.40 0.16 1.24
C GLY A 43 -11.18 0.60 2.47
N GLN A 44 -12.45 0.90 2.28
CA GLN A 44 -13.41 1.14 3.36
C GLN A 44 -14.67 0.32 3.11
N ILE A 45 -15.29 -0.13 4.18
CA ILE A 45 -16.61 -0.75 4.16
C ILE A 45 -17.62 0.36 4.39
N LEU A 46 -18.57 0.50 3.48
CA LEU A 46 -19.73 1.38 3.65
C LEU A 46 -20.86 0.55 4.24
N LEU A 47 -21.30 0.93 5.42
CA LEU A 47 -22.42 0.31 6.13
C LEU A 47 -23.67 1.17 5.99
N GLU A 48 -24.75 0.57 5.54
CA GLU A 48 -26.07 1.20 5.46
C GLU A 48 -27.08 0.35 6.24
N LYS A 49 -27.74 0.93 7.25
CA LYS A 49 -28.80 0.28 8.03
C LYS A 49 -30.12 0.95 7.78
N THR A 50 -31.06 0.20 7.21
CA THR A 50 -32.43 0.64 6.97
C THR A 50 -33.44 -0.26 7.67
N GLY A 51 -34.64 0.23 7.84
CA GLY A 51 -35.77 -0.52 8.36
C GLY A 51 -37.04 0.30 8.34
N GLN A 52 -38.18 -0.32 8.68
CA GLN A 52 -39.43 0.35 8.76
C GLN A 52 -39.48 1.25 10.00
N MET A 53 -39.71 2.56 9.79
CA MET A 53 -39.79 3.53 10.86
C MET A 53 -41.06 3.32 11.70
N GLN A 54 -40.90 3.24 13.02
CA GLN A 54 -42.02 3.00 13.94
C GLN A 54 -43.07 4.13 13.94
N THR A 55 -42.65 5.34 13.60
CA THR A 55 -43.56 6.53 13.62
C THR A 55 -44.36 6.70 12.34
N THR A 56 -43.80 6.36 11.19
CA THR A 56 -44.41 6.56 9.87
C THR A 56 -44.81 5.28 9.15
N GLY A 57 -44.19 4.14 9.52
CA GLY A 57 -44.33 2.89 8.81
C GLY A 57 -43.55 2.82 7.50
N GLU A 58 -42.86 3.89 7.11
CA GLU A 58 -42.08 3.99 5.90
C GLU A 58 -40.65 3.44 6.11
N GLN A 59 -40.00 3.05 5.03
CA GLN A 59 -38.58 2.68 5.07
C GLN A 59 -37.72 3.92 5.34
N GLY A 60 -36.79 3.81 6.24
CA GLY A 60 -35.85 4.88 6.58
C GLY A 60 -34.58 4.36 7.21
N TYR A 61 -33.63 5.25 7.40
CA TYR A 61 -32.37 4.94 8.05
C TYR A 61 -32.54 4.76 9.56
N LEU A 62 -31.84 3.76 10.10
CA LEU A 62 -31.91 3.42 11.51
C LEU A 62 -30.63 3.80 12.24
N LYS A 63 -30.78 4.62 13.27
CA LYS A 63 -29.71 5.04 14.18
C LYS A 63 -29.55 4.04 15.34
N GLY A 64 -28.30 3.81 15.76
CA GLY A 64 -27.96 3.10 16.99
C GLY A 64 -27.78 1.60 16.82
N ALA A 65 -27.78 1.07 15.59
CA ALA A 65 -27.34 -0.29 15.34
C ALA A 65 -25.81 -0.38 15.52
N VAL A 66 -25.33 -1.42 16.18
CA VAL A 66 -23.91 -1.66 16.40
C VAL A 66 -23.48 -2.89 15.61
N PHE A 67 -22.41 -2.74 14.87
CA PHE A 67 -21.82 -3.78 14.03
C PHE A 67 -20.37 -4.04 14.40
N GLU A 68 -19.96 -5.30 14.34
CA GLU A 68 -18.56 -5.71 14.37
C GLU A 68 -18.09 -6.08 12.98
N ILE A 69 -16.87 -5.61 12.64
CA ILE A 69 -16.12 -6.03 11.47
C ILE A 69 -14.98 -6.93 11.96
N ARG A 70 -14.93 -8.15 11.44
CA ARG A 70 -13.87 -9.11 11.76
C ARG A 70 -13.17 -9.57 10.48
N ALA A 71 -11.90 -9.92 10.58
CA ALA A 71 -11.18 -10.55 9.50
C ALA A 71 -11.78 -11.93 9.21
N ALA A 72 -12.18 -12.19 7.95
CA ALA A 72 -12.73 -13.49 7.54
C ALA A 72 -11.63 -14.51 7.21
N GLU A 73 -10.41 -14.03 7.04
CA GLU A 73 -9.20 -14.80 6.76
C GLU A 73 -8.00 -14.10 7.40
N ASP A 74 -6.82 -14.73 7.39
CA ASP A 74 -5.58 -14.04 7.73
C ASP A 74 -5.29 -12.97 6.68
N ILE A 75 -5.17 -11.72 7.08
CA ILE A 75 -4.90 -10.59 6.19
C ILE A 75 -3.42 -10.26 6.26
N ILE A 76 -2.71 -10.61 5.20
CA ILE A 76 -1.26 -10.50 5.08
C ILE A 76 -0.92 -9.52 3.97
N GLY A 77 -0.06 -8.56 4.27
CA GLY A 77 0.49 -7.63 3.29
C GLY A 77 1.43 -8.32 2.31
N GLN A 78 1.70 -7.69 1.18
CA GLN A 78 2.63 -8.24 0.17
C GLN A 78 4.07 -8.37 0.69
N ASP A 79 4.41 -7.63 1.72
CA ASP A 79 5.71 -7.71 2.42
C ASP A 79 5.75 -8.82 3.48
N GLY A 80 4.69 -9.63 3.59
CA GLY A 80 4.54 -10.70 4.58
C GLY A 80 4.08 -10.21 5.97
N THR A 81 3.84 -8.91 6.15
CA THR A 81 3.31 -8.38 7.43
C THR A 81 1.88 -8.87 7.64
N GLN A 82 1.63 -9.57 8.75
CA GLN A 82 0.29 -9.94 9.15
C GLN A 82 -0.41 -8.74 9.80
N TRP A 83 -1.50 -8.27 9.18
CA TRP A 83 -2.31 -7.17 9.66
C TRP A 83 -3.37 -7.63 10.66
N TYR A 84 -4.05 -8.72 10.34
CA TYR A 84 -5.09 -9.32 11.16
C TYR A 84 -5.09 -10.85 11.01
N SER A 85 -5.41 -11.53 12.10
CA SER A 85 -5.67 -12.98 12.09
C SER A 85 -7.13 -13.26 11.77
N CYS A 86 -7.42 -14.43 11.20
CA CYS A 86 -8.79 -14.88 10.97
C CYS A 86 -9.62 -14.84 12.26
N GLY A 87 -10.80 -14.20 12.21
CA GLY A 87 -11.70 -14.00 13.33
C GLY A 87 -11.39 -12.79 14.22
N GLU A 88 -10.26 -12.12 14.03
CA GLU A 88 -9.87 -10.94 14.81
C GLU A 88 -10.84 -9.78 14.61
N LEU A 89 -11.18 -9.09 15.71
CA LEU A 89 -12.00 -7.88 15.67
C LEU A 89 -11.16 -6.72 15.07
N VAL A 90 -11.66 -6.18 13.96
CA VAL A 90 -10.98 -5.11 13.21
C VAL A 90 -11.55 -3.73 13.55
N ALA A 91 -12.87 -3.64 13.65
CA ALA A 91 -13.56 -2.39 13.98
C ALA A 91 -14.95 -2.67 14.54
N THR A 92 -15.46 -1.71 15.31
CA THR A 92 -16.87 -1.63 15.73
C THR A 92 -17.45 -0.34 15.17
N MET A 93 -18.64 -0.42 14.59
CA MET A 93 -19.34 0.71 13.97
C MET A 93 -20.73 0.86 14.57
N THR A 94 -21.14 2.10 14.78
CA THR A 94 -22.50 2.41 15.27
C THR A 94 -23.17 3.34 14.28
N THR A 95 -24.37 2.98 13.80
CA THR A 95 -25.09 3.79 12.82
C THR A 95 -25.56 5.13 13.40
N SER A 96 -25.30 6.21 12.66
CA SER A 96 -25.75 7.56 12.93
C SER A 96 -27.20 7.79 12.47
N GLY A 97 -27.73 9.00 12.67
CA GLY A 97 -29.05 9.37 12.20
C GLY A 97 -29.22 9.40 10.68
N GLU A 98 -28.13 9.41 9.94
CA GLU A 98 -28.13 9.34 8.47
C GLU A 98 -28.02 7.90 7.95
N GLY A 99 -27.87 6.92 8.85
CA GLY A 99 -27.89 5.48 8.55
C GLY A 99 -26.74 4.95 7.71
N VAL A 100 -25.78 5.81 7.39
CA VAL A 100 -24.62 5.45 6.57
C VAL A 100 -23.34 5.73 7.35
N GLU A 101 -22.54 4.69 7.55
CA GLU A 101 -21.25 4.78 8.23
C GLU A 101 -20.14 4.20 7.38
N LYS A 102 -18.95 4.76 7.53
CA LYS A 102 -17.73 4.26 6.86
C LYS A 102 -16.78 3.67 7.89
N SER A 103 -16.24 2.51 7.58
CA SER A 103 -15.18 1.94 8.39
C SER A 103 -13.91 2.79 8.35
N PRO A 104 -12.96 2.59 9.27
CA PRO A 104 -11.58 3.01 9.05
C PRO A 104 -11.03 2.47 7.73
N LEU A 105 -9.91 3.02 7.27
CA LEU A 105 -9.17 2.47 6.13
C LEU A 105 -8.59 1.10 6.51
N LEU A 106 -9.03 0.07 5.81
CA LEU A 106 -8.65 -1.32 6.05
C LEU A 106 -7.72 -1.83 4.93
N PRO A 107 -6.75 -2.69 5.25
CA PRO A 107 -6.03 -3.46 4.23
C PRO A 107 -6.99 -4.22 3.34
N LEU A 108 -6.60 -4.50 2.09
CA LEU A 108 -7.41 -5.35 1.21
C LEU A 108 -7.41 -6.79 1.74
N GLY A 109 -8.59 -7.40 1.78
CA GLY A 109 -8.83 -8.74 2.29
C GLY A 109 -10.31 -9.00 2.46
N LYS A 110 -10.67 -10.15 2.96
CA LYS A 110 -12.06 -10.50 3.26
C LYS A 110 -12.42 -10.20 4.71
N TYR A 111 -13.58 -9.61 4.89
CA TYR A 111 -14.09 -9.26 6.20
C TYR A 111 -15.52 -9.79 6.37
N THR A 112 -15.90 -10.06 7.61
CA THR A 112 -17.28 -10.30 8.00
C THR A 112 -17.82 -9.11 8.75
N VAL A 113 -19.07 -8.75 8.47
CA VAL A 113 -19.82 -7.69 9.15
C VAL A 113 -21.05 -8.33 9.79
N LYS A 114 -21.23 -8.13 11.08
CA LYS A 114 -22.36 -8.70 11.85
C LYS A 114 -22.92 -7.66 12.78
N GLU A 115 -24.26 -7.55 12.82
CA GLU A 115 -24.94 -6.75 13.82
C GLU A 115 -24.85 -7.43 15.19
N ILE A 116 -24.39 -6.71 16.20
CA ILE A 116 -24.27 -7.19 17.58
C ILE A 116 -25.26 -6.53 18.53
N SER A 117 -25.83 -5.37 18.12
CA SER A 117 -26.91 -4.70 18.84
C SER A 117 -27.83 -4.01 17.84
N ALA A 118 -29.10 -4.33 17.90
CA ALA A 118 -30.11 -3.65 17.09
C ALA A 118 -30.47 -2.27 17.67
N PRO A 119 -30.99 -1.36 16.85
CA PRO A 119 -31.60 -0.12 17.33
C PRO A 119 -32.74 -0.42 18.31
N SER A 120 -32.96 0.51 19.24
CA SER A 120 -34.06 0.35 20.21
C SER A 120 -35.40 0.12 19.52
N GLY A 121 -36.10 -0.94 19.89
CA GLY A 121 -37.39 -1.32 19.32
C GLY A 121 -37.35 -2.12 18.03
N TYR A 122 -36.14 -2.54 17.59
CA TYR A 122 -35.94 -3.38 16.42
C TYR A 122 -35.35 -4.75 16.78
N VAL A 123 -35.61 -5.72 15.94
CA VAL A 123 -35.07 -7.08 16.09
C VAL A 123 -33.65 -7.11 15.55
N LEU A 124 -32.77 -7.81 16.26
CA LEU A 124 -31.39 -8.03 15.85
C LEU A 124 -31.33 -8.86 14.55
N ASP A 125 -30.58 -8.36 13.57
CA ASP A 125 -30.25 -9.12 12.36
C ASP A 125 -29.08 -10.07 12.66
N LEU A 126 -29.37 -11.37 12.63
CA LEU A 126 -28.37 -12.42 12.90
C LEU A 126 -27.50 -12.75 11.67
N THR A 127 -27.76 -12.13 10.54
CA THR A 127 -27.02 -12.37 9.30
C THR A 127 -25.58 -11.93 9.44
N THR A 128 -24.66 -12.75 8.95
CA THR A 128 -23.25 -12.37 8.79
C THR A 128 -23.00 -12.11 7.32
N TYR A 129 -22.57 -10.91 7.01
CA TYR A 129 -22.23 -10.48 5.66
C TYR A 129 -20.73 -10.64 5.42
N THR A 130 -20.35 -11.13 4.26
CA THR A 130 -18.94 -11.21 3.84
C THR A 130 -18.69 -10.18 2.73
N VAL A 131 -17.66 -9.40 2.88
CA VAL A 131 -17.26 -8.32 1.98
C VAL A 131 -15.78 -8.42 1.61
#